data_247c99f5cdb1e68513ce9967fadbf52b
#
_entry.id   247c99f5cdb1e68513ce9967fadbf52b
#
_cell.length_a   1.000
_cell.length_b   1.000
_cell.length_c   1.000
_cell.angle_alpha   90.00
_cell.angle_beta   90.00
_cell.angle_gamma   90.00
#
_symmetry.space_group_name_H-M   'P 1'
#
loop_
_entity.id
_entity.type
_entity.pdbx_description
1 polymer ?
#
loop_
_entity_poly.entity_id
_entity_poly.type
_entity_poly.pdbx_seq_one_letter_code
_entity_poly.pdbx_strand_id
1 'polypeptide(L)'
;MSDNDVDQMMHAGGWAAWHAKLTTMIAQYGQALIGVFNTPDDGPGPGFTYTIGLTPHAGYEIIVFGLPYEIAAHFLNLMGEEIRAGKKYPIGEPIPELANLPMMLMRADKRARGYVCQADQYYGKKVVTLQLVLPDKSGNFPGQSGYDEEYMGLRQPLLYTP
;
A
#
# COMPACT_ATOMS: atom_id res chain seq x y z
N MET A 1 -1.23 -12.52 3.94
CA MET A 1 -0.80 -12.55 5.35
C MET A 1 -1.72 -11.65 6.14
N SER A 2 -2.41 -12.19 7.15
CA SER A 2 -3.31 -11.42 8.00
C SER A 2 -2.54 -10.77 9.15
N ASP A 3 -3.14 -9.77 9.82
CA ASP A 3 -2.58 -9.21 11.07
C ASP A 3 -2.25 -10.31 12.09
N ASN A 4 -3.09 -11.34 12.12
CA ASN A 4 -2.93 -12.48 13.00
C ASN A 4 -1.70 -13.32 12.65
N ASP A 5 -1.38 -13.44 11.36
CA ASP A 5 -0.17 -14.15 10.91
C ASP A 5 1.10 -13.36 11.26
N VAL A 6 1.04 -12.04 11.12
CA VAL A 6 2.14 -11.15 11.51
C VAL A 6 2.35 -11.19 13.02
N ASP A 7 1.29 -11.11 13.80
CA ASP A 7 1.35 -11.23 15.26
C ASP A 7 1.90 -12.59 15.68
N GLN A 8 1.47 -13.67 15.06
CA GLN A 8 1.99 -15.00 15.36
C GLN A 8 3.47 -15.13 15.00
N MET A 9 3.91 -14.54 13.90
CA MET A 9 5.32 -14.54 13.50
C MET A 9 6.17 -13.67 14.43
N MET A 10 5.65 -12.53 14.85
CA MET A 10 6.32 -11.68 15.85
C MET A 10 6.44 -12.39 17.20
N HIS A 11 5.43 -13.16 17.62
CA HIS A 11 5.48 -13.94 18.84
C HIS A 11 6.40 -15.15 18.75
N ALA A 12 6.51 -15.80 17.59
CA ALA A 12 7.33 -17.00 17.39
C ALA A 12 8.84 -16.74 17.33
N GLY A 13 9.27 -15.55 16.93
CA GLY A 13 10.70 -15.21 16.79
C GLY A 13 11.01 -13.76 17.11
N GLY A 14 10.01 -12.97 17.44
CA GLY A 14 10.13 -11.55 17.69
C GLY A 14 10.39 -10.74 16.43
N TRP A 15 10.55 -9.44 16.62
CA TRP A 15 10.79 -8.50 15.53
C TRP A 15 12.08 -8.79 14.75
N ALA A 16 13.14 -9.22 15.44
CA ALA A 16 14.42 -9.50 14.77
C ALA A 16 14.29 -10.61 13.71
N ALA A 17 13.53 -11.68 13.99
CA ALA A 17 13.28 -12.74 13.03
C ALA A 17 12.43 -12.27 11.85
N TRP A 18 11.43 -11.47 12.12
CA TRP A 18 10.57 -10.87 11.08
C TRP A 18 11.36 -9.91 10.20
N HIS A 19 12.18 -9.03 10.79
CA HIS A 19 13.08 -8.13 10.07
C HIS A 19 14.01 -8.89 9.13
N ALA A 20 14.63 -9.98 9.62
CA ALA A 20 15.49 -10.82 8.80
C ALA A 20 14.74 -11.45 7.63
N LYS A 21 13.49 -11.88 7.84
CA LYS A 21 12.63 -12.43 6.79
C LYS A 21 12.27 -11.37 5.74
N LEU A 22 11.93 -10.16 6.16
CA LEU A 22 11.68 -9.05 5.23
C LEU A 22 12.93 -8.75 4.40
N THR A 23 14.10 -8.69 5.03
CA THR A 23 15.37 -8.47 4.34
C THR A 23 15.62 -9.55 3.27
N THR A 24 15.34 -10.81 3.59
CA THR A 24 15.48 -11.92 2.63
C THR A 24 14.51 -11.76 1.45
N MET A 25 13.25 -11.42 1.73
CA MET A 25 12.25 -11.19 0.67
C MET A 25 12.65 -10.04 -0.26
N ILE A 26 13.13 -8.94 0.31
CA ILE A 26 13.59 -7.78 -0.46
C ILE A 26 14.80 -8.16 -1.33
N ALA A 27 15.75 -8.90 -0.78
CA ALA A 27 16.91 -9.37 -1.55
C ALA A 27 16.52 -10.30 -2.69
N GLN A 28 15.52 -11.16 -2.48
CA GLN A 28 15.09 -12.16 -3.45
C GLN A 28 14.17 -11.58 -4.53
N TYR A 29 13.22 -10.73 -4.14
CA TYR A 29 12.14 -10.25 -5.03
C TYR A 29 12.22 -8.75 -5.34
N GLY A 30 13.13 -8.03 -4.71
CA GLY A 30 13.27 -6.58 -4.83
C GLY A 30 12.42 -5.79 -3.86
N GLN A 31 11.38 -6.40 -3.30
CA GLN A 31 10.49 -5.80 -2.30
C GLN A 31 9.72 -6.87 -1.55
N ALA A 32 9.21 -6.51 -0.38
CA ALA A 32 8.21 -7.27 0.34
C ALA A 32 6.86 -6.57 0.24
N LEU A 33 5.78 -7.34 0.33
CA LEU A 33 4.41 -6.83 0.41
C LEU A 33 3.81 -7.23 1.75
N ILE A 34 3.17 -6.27 2.40
CA ILE A 34 2.43 -6.49 3.64
C ILE A 34 0.94 -6.32 3.33
N GLY A 35 0.19 -7.41 3.43
CA GLY A 35 -1.26 -7.40 3.29
C GLY A 35 -1.93 -7.52 4.65
N VAL A 36 -2.88 -6.64 4.93
CA VAL A 36 -3.64 -6.62 6.18
C VAL A 36 -5.12 -6.66 5.85
N PHE A 37 -5.79 -7.71 6.29
CA PHE A 37 -7.20 -7.95 5.98
C PHE A 37 -7.95 -8.33 7.25
N ASN A 38 -9.15 -7.79 7.43
CA ASN A 38 -9.97 -8.11 8.56
C ASN A 38 -10.45 -9.57 8.48
N THR A 39 -10.43 -10.24 9.62
CA THR A 39 -11.12 -11.52 9.80
C THR A 39 -12.61 -11.26 10.05
N PRO A 40 -13.49 -12.29 9.96
CA PRO A 40 -14.90 -12.12 10.32
C PRO A 40 -15.12 -11.58 11.73
N ASP A 41 -14.19 -11.85 12.67
CA ASP A 41 -14.29 -11.40 14.05
C ASP A 41 -13.89 -9.94 14.25
N ASP A 42 -13.14 -9.36 13.31
CA ASP A 42 -12.69 -7.95 13.39
C ASP A 42 -13.77 -6.95 12.95
N GLY A 43 -14.86 -7.44 12.38
CA GLY A 43 -15.91 -6.60 11.81
C GLY A 43 -15.56 -6.07 10.42
N PRO A 44 -16.45 -5.23 9.83
CA PRO A 44 -16.22 -4.69 8.50
C PRO A 44 -15.08 -3.66 8.50
N GLY A 45 -14.29 -3.68 7.44
CA GLY A 45 -13.21 -2.72 7.22
C GLY A 45 -12.47 -3.06 5.94
N PRO A 46 -11.86 -2.06 5.28
CA PRO A 46 -11.10 -2.31 4.08
C PRO A 46 -9.80 -3.02 4.40
N GLY A 47 -9.44 -3.99 3.57
CA GLY A 47 -8.09 -4.51 3.54
C GLY A 47 -7.15 -3.52 2.86
N PHE A 48 -5.87 -3.64 3.15
CA PHE A 48 -4.85 -2.84 2.49
C PHE A 48 -3.57 -3.65 2.30
N THR A 49 -2.79 -3.24 1.32
CA THR A 49 -1.48 -3.84 1.02
C THR A 49 -0.49 -2.72 0.79
N TYR A 50 0.72 -2.86 1.30
CA TYR A 50 1.78 -1.88 1.06
C TYR A 50 3.13 -2.53 0.85
N THR A 51 4.06 -1.75 0.29
CA THR A 51 5.41 -2.19 -0.04
C THR A 51 6.39 -1.90 1.09
N ILE A 52 7.42 -2.74 1.21
CA ILE A 52 8.66 -2.44 1.91
C ILE A 52 9.80 -2.79 0.95
N GLY A 53 10.68 -1.86 0.66
CA GLY A 53 11.81 -2.05 -0.24
C GLY A 53 11.93 -1.00 -1.33
N LEU A 54 10.97 -0.11 -1.50
CA LEU A 54 11.02 0.95 -2.51
C LEU A 54 11.76 2.19 -2.03
N THR A 55 11.81 2.44 -0.74
CA THR A 55 12.44 3.64 -0.17
C THR A 55 13.87 3.87 -0.67
N PRO A 56 14.76 2.86 -0.76
CA PRO A 56 16.11 3.07 -1.29
C PRO A 56 16.15 3.48 -2.77
N HIS A 57 15.11 3.17 -3.53
CA HIS A 57 15.04 3.43 -4.98
C HIS A 57 14.28 4.70 -5.33
N ALA A 58 13.17 4.94 -4.62
CA ALA A 58 12.23 6.01 -4.96
C ALA A 58 12.05 7.05 -3.84
N GLY A 59 12.49 6.74 -2.62
CA GLY A 59 12.27 7.59 -1.46
C GLY A 59 10.91 7.44 -0.82
N TYR A 60 10.10 6.47 -1.23
CA TYR A 60 8.76 6.23 -0.69
C TYR A 60 8.37 4.75 -0.73
N GLU A 61 7.34 4.40 0.02
CA GLU A 61 6.58 3.16 -0.11
C GLU A 61 5.18 3.46 -0.63
N ILE A 62 4.50 2.45 -1.18
CA ILE A 62 3.16 2.59 -1.76
C ILE A 62 2.17 1.74 -0.98
N ILE A 63 1.01 2.31 -0.65
CA ILE A 63 -0.12 1.62 -0.03
C ILE A 63 -1.35 1.69 -0.95
N VAL A 64 -2.13 0.61 -0.98
CA VAL A 64 -3.41 0.56 -1.70
C VAL A 64 -4.47 -0.09 -0.83
N PHE A 65 -5.68 0.48 -0.83
CA PHE A 65 -6.85 -0.02 -0.11
C PHE A 65 -7.87 -0.62 -1.07
N GLY A 66 -8.70 -1.51 -0.55
CA GLY A 66 -9.93 -1.92 -1.20
C GLY A 66 -9.77 -2.93 -2.33
N LEU A 67 -8.59 -3.51 -2.51
CA LEU A 67 -8.33 -4.55 -3.50
C LEU A 67 -8.06 -5.88 -2.81
N PRO A 68 -8.50 -7.02 -3.40
CA PRO A 68 -8.01 -8.33 -3.00
C PRO A 68 -6.48 -8.38 -3.07
N TYR A 69 -5.86 -9.17 -2.20
CA TYR A 69 -4.40 -9.24 -2.11
C TYR A 69 -3.73 -9.53 -3.44
N GLU A 70 -4.24 -10.48 -4.20
CA GLU A 70 -3.66 -10.89 -5.49
C GLU A 70 -3.64 -9.75 -6.51
N ILE A 71 -4.69 -8.93 -6.52
CA ILE A 71 -4.80 -7.77 -7.42
C ILE A 71 -3.89 -6.64 -6.94
N ALA A 72 -3.90 -6.35 -5.65
CA ALA A 72 -2.98 -5.37 -5.06
C ALA A 72 -1.52 -5.75 -5.32
N ALA A 73 -1.18 -7.02 -5.10
CA ALA A 73 0.16 -7.55 -5.35
C ALA A 73 0.58 -7.38 -6.81
N HIS A 74 -0.32 -7.64 -7.75
CA HIS A 74 -0.05 -7.47 -9.17
C HIS A 74 0.38 -6.02 -9.48
N PHE A 75 -0.40 -5.05 -9.04
CA PHE A 75 -0.07 -3.64 -9.29
C PHE A 75 1.19 -3.18 -8.55
N LEU A 76 1.32 -3.54 -7.29
CA LEU A 76 2.47 -3.10 -6.49
C LEU A 76 3.78 -3.75 -6.95
N ASN A 77 3.73 -5.01 -7.39
CA ASN A 77 4.90 -5.68 -7.95
C ASN A 77 5.30 -5.08 -9.29
N LEU A 78 4.33 -4.80 -10.17
CA LEU A 78 4.58 -4.14 -11.45
C LEU A 78 5.22 -2.76 -11.24
N MET A 79 4.62 -1.94 -10.38
CA MET A 79 5.14 -0.60 -10.08
C MET A 79 6.53 -0.68 -9.45
N GLY A 80 6.74 -1.59 -8.50
CA GLY A 80 8.04 -1.78 -7.85
C GLY A 80 9.13 -2.21 -8.82
N GLU A 81 8.83 -3.13 -9.72
CA GLU A 81 9.75 -3.56 -10.76
C GLU A 81 10.15 -2.40 -11.69
N GLU A 82 9.17 -1.61 -12.14
CA GLU A 82 9.43 -0.46 -12.99
C GLU A 82 10.21 0.65 -12.26
N ILE A 83 9.90 0.89 -10.99
CA ILE A 83 10.64 1.86 -10.16
C ILE A 83 12.10 1.44 -10.00
N ARG A 84 12.36 0.17 -9.74
CA ARG A 84 13.74 -0.34 -9.64
C ARG A 84 14.48 -0.27 -10.97
N ALA A 85 13.75 -0.31 -12.08
CA ALA A 85 14.31 -0.11 -13.43
C ALA A 85 14.50 1.38 -13.79
N GLY A 86 14.15 2.30 -12.91
CA GLY A 86 14.37 3.73 -13.09
C GLY A 86 13.14 4.55 -13.50
N LYS A 87 11.98 3.92 -13.63
CA LYS A 87 10.75 4.65 -13.94
C LYS A 87 10.33 5.55 -12.76
N LYS A 88 9.90 6.76 -13.09
CA LYS A 88 9.32 7.71 -12.14
C LYS A 88 7.84 7.90 -12.47
N TYR A 89 6.98 7.53 -11.53
CA TYR A 89 5.54 7.77 -11.67
C TYR A 89 5.20 9.20 -11.29
N PRO A 90 4.25 9.84 -12.00
CA PRO A 90 3.75 11.15 -11.59
C PRO A 90 2.98 11.04 -10.27
N ILE A 91 3.00 12.12 -9.49
CA ILE A 91 2.21 12.26 -8.26
C ILE A 91 1.13 13.29 -8.52
N GLY A 92 -0.11 12.97 -8.18
CA GLY A 92 -1.25 13.87 -8.37
C GLY A 92 -1.84 13.87 -9.78
N GLU A 93 -1.40 12.96 -10.64
CA GLU A 93 -1.88 12.82 -12.02
C GLU A 93 -2.32 11.37 -12.27
N PRO A 94 -3.38 11.16 -13.08
CA PRO A 94 -3.80 9.82 -13.45
C PRO A 94 -2.71 9.04 -14.19
N ILE A 95 -2.61 7.74 -13.88
CA ILE A 95 -1.68 6.80 -14.52
C ILE A 95 -2.52 5.82 -15.35
N PRO A 96 -2.73 6.06 -16.64
CA PRO A 96 -3.69 5.28 -17.44
C PRO A 96 -3.22 3.87 -17.77
N GLU A 97 -1.92 3.61 -17.76
CA GLU A 97 -1.34 2.33 -18.16
C GLU A 97 -1.44 1.21 -17.13
N LEU A 98 -1.88 1.50 -15.90
CA LEU A 98 -1.92 0.50 -14.83
C LEU A 98 -3.16 -0.39 -14.85
N ALA A 99 -4.30 0.11 -15.34
CA ALA A 99 -5.56 -0.60 -15.31
C ALA A 99 -6.54 -0.06 -16.36
N ASN A 100 -7.72 -0.70 -16.47
CA ASN A 100 -8.80 -0.23 -17.35
C ASN A 100 -9.31 1.17 -16.97
N LEU A 101 -9.30 1.49 -15.67
CA LEU A 101 -9.54 2.84 -15.17
C LEU A 101 -8.22 3.39 -14.62
N PRO A 102 -7.89 4.67 -14.91
CA PRO A 102 -6.66 5.26 -14.38
C PRO A 102 -6.64 5.22 -12.86
N MET A 103 -5.46 4.98 -12.30
CA MET A 103 -5.18 5.15 -10.87
C MET A 103 -4.23 6.32 -10.67
N MET A 104 -4.09 6.79 -9.45
CA MET A 104 -3.30 7.98 -9.16
C MET A 104 -2.51 7.80 -7.87
N LEU A 105 -1.26 8.23 -7.86
CA LEU A 105 -0.46 8.30 -6.65
C LEU A 105 -0.65 9.65 -5.96
N MET A 106 -0.99 9.61 -4.66
CA MET A 106 -1.12 10.81 -3.83
C MET A 106 -0.23 10.68 -2.60
N ARG A 107 0.41 11.77 -2.22
CA ARG A 107 1.25 11.80 -1.03
C ARG A 107 0.37 11.71 0.22
N ALA A 108 0.59 10.68 1.02
CA ALA A 108 -0.09 10.51 2.28
C ALA A 108 0.50 11.45 3.36
N ASP A 109 -0.35 11.88 4.27
CA ASP A 109 0.06 12.63 5.46
C ASP A 109 0.26 11.71 6.67
N LYS A 110 0.23 12.28 7.87
CA LYS A 110 0.42 11.54 9.13
C LYS A 110 -0.56 10.38 9.34
N ARG A 111 -1.69 10.36 8.63
CA ARG A 111 -2.66 9.25 8.69
C ARG A 111 -2.04 7.92 8.27
N ALA A 112 -1.01 7.95 7.43
CA ALA A 112 -0.30 6.74 7.02
C ALA A 112 0.36 5.99 8.19
N ARG A 113 0.71 6.70 9.28
CA ARG A 113 1.43 6.08 10.42
C ARG A 113 0.66 4.94 11.09
N GLY A 114 -0.67 4.98 11.04
CA GLY A 114 -1.52 3.91 11.56
C GLY A 114 -1.54 2.64 10.69
N TYR A 115 -1.03 2.71 9.46
CA TYR A 115 -1.10 1.61 8.50
C TYR A 115 0.24 1.01 8.16
N VAL A 116 1.28 1.83 7.93
CA VAL A 116 2.58 1.36 7.45
C VAL A 116 3.59 1.12 8.59
N CYS A 117 3.10 0.66 9.72
CA CYS A 117 3.90 0.50 10.95
C CYS A 117 5.12 -0.40 10.74
N GLN A 118 5.00 -1.47 9.97
CA GLN A 118 6.11 -2.39 9.74
C GLN A 118 7.18 -1.78 8.83
N ALA A 119 6.80 -0.93 7.87
CA ALA A 119 7.77 -0.21 7.06
C ALA A 119 8.55 0.80 7.91
N ASP A 120 7.84 1.58 8.74
CA ASP A 120 8.49 2.52 9.66
C ASP A 120 9.47 1.81 10.59
N GLN A 121 9.06 0.67 11.12
CA GLN A 121 9.87 -0.13 12.02
C GLN A 121 11.07 -0.76 11.29
N TYR A 122 10.86 -1.24 10.07
CA TYR A 122 11.92 -1.85 9.26
C TYR A 122 13.06 -0.88 8.98
N TYR A 123 12.73 0.36 8.61
CA TYR A 123 13.74 1.38 8.31
C TYR A 123 14.20 2.18 9.54
N GLY A 124 13.53 2.02 10.68
CA GLY A 124 13.83 2.78 11.89
C GLY A 124 13.50 4.27 11.76
N LYS A 125 12.59 4.63 10.87
CA LYS A 125 12.15 6.01 10.62
C LYS A 125 10.77 6.02 9.99
N LYS A 126 10.08 7.16 10.06
CA LYS A 126 8.81 7.36 9.35
C LYS A 126 9.07 7.40 7.84
N VAL A 127 8.56 6.40 7.11
CA VAL A 127 8.72 6.36 5.65
C VAL A 127 7.78 7.36 4.99
N VAL A 128 8.23 7.97 3.90
CA VAL A 128 7.34 8.69 3.00
C VAL A 128 6.43 7.67 2.34
N THR A 129 5.13 7.93 2.36
CA THR A 129 4.12 7.00 1.85
C THR A 129 3.31 7.67 0.75
N LEU A 130 3.16 6.98 -0.36
CA LEU A 130 2.21 7.35 -1.42
C LEU A 130 1.04 6.38 -1.39
N GLN A 131 -0.17 6.91 -1.48
CA GLN A 131 -1.37 6.10 -1.63
C GLN A 131 -1.69 5.93 -3.11
N LEU A 132 -1.84 4.68 -3.55
CA LEU A 132 -2.38 4.38 -4.87
C LEU A 132 -3.90 4.51 -4.78
N VAL A 133 -4.44 5.58 -5.38
CA VAL A 133 -5.84 5.95 -5.28
C VAL A 133 -6.60 5.39 -6.45
N LEU A 134 -7.68 4.66 -6.15
CA LEU A 134 -8.58 4.10 -7.14
C LEU A 134 -9.66 5.12 -7.46
N PRO A 135 -10.07 5.25 -8.74
CA PRO A 135 -11.27 6.00 -9.07
C PRO A 135 -12.51 5.21 -8.67
N ASP A 136 -13.66 5.88 -8.60
CA ASP A 136 -14.94 5.22 -8.45
C ASP A 136 -15.33 4.49 -9.75
N LYS A 137 -16.52 3.87 -9.77
CA LYS A 137 -17.01 3.10 -10.92
C LYS A 137 -17.19 3.97 -12.18
N SER A 138 -17.38 5.26 -12.00
CA SER A 138 -17.54 6.22 -13.10
C SER A 138 -16.23 6.88 -13.54
N GLY A 139 -15.10 6.53 -12.90
CA GLY A 139 -13.79 7.07 -13.20
C GLY A 139 -13.47 8.37 -12.48
N ASN A 140 -14.27 8.78 -11.49
CA ASN A 140 -14.01 10.00 -10.71
C ASN A 140 -13.07 9.71 -9.54
N PHE A 141 -12.15 10.63 -9.30
CA PHE A 141 -11.26 10.59 -8.15
C PHE A 141 -11.81 11.38 -6.95
N PRO A 142 -11.33 11.10 -5.71
CA PRO A 142 -11.71 11.88 -4.56
C PRO A 142 -11.51 13.38 -4.78
N GLY A 143 -12.49 14.18 -4.35
CA GLY A 143 -12.49 15.62 -4.55
C GLY A 143 -13.10 16.09 -5.87
N GLN A 144 -13.29 15.19 -6.83
CA GLN A 144 -13.96 15.53 -8.07
C GLN A 144 -15.49 15.47 -7.92
N SER A 145 -16.19 16.31 -8.69
CA SER A 145 -17.65 16.26 -8.76
C SER A 145 -18.12 14.90 -9.25
N GLY A 146 -19.09 14.30 -8.55
CA GLY A 146 -19.63 12.99 -8.89
C GLY A 146 -18.87 11.80 -8.29
N TYR A 147 -17.79 12.04 -7.55
CA TYR A 147 -17.13 10.95 -6.81
C TYR A 147 -18.10 10.33 -5.80
N ASP A 148 -18.21 9.01 -5.85
CA ASP A 148 -19.11 8.24 -4.98
C ASP A 148 -18.48 8.00 -3.60
N GLU A 149 -18.58 8.99 -2.74
CA GLU A 149 -18.00 8.94 -1.39
C GLU A 149 -18.65 7.87 -0.52
N GLU A 150 -19.94 7.62 -0.69
CA GLU A 150 -20.65 6.62 0.10
C GLU A 150 -20.11 5.21 -0.19
N TYR A 151 -19.98 4.85 -1.46
CA TYR A 151 -19.46 3.55 -1.85
C TYR A 151 -17.95 3.43 -1.60
N MET A 152 -17.18 4.44 -2.00
CA MET A 152 -15.71 4.39 -1.94
C MET A 152 -15.18 4.61 -0.54
N GLY A 153 -15.83 5.43 0.28
CA GLY A 153 -15.36 5.76 1.62
C GLY A 153 -15.23 4.56 2.56
N LEU A 154 -16.06 3.53 2.35
CA LEU A 154 -15.99 2.29 3.11
C LEU A 154 -14.86 1.35 2.62
N ARG A 155 -14.39 1.54 1.40
CA ARG A 155 -13.40 0.68 0.75
C ARG A 155 -12.03 1.30 0.69
N GLN A 156 -11.96 2.61 0.58
CA GLN A 156 -10.74 3.36 0.36
C GLN A 156 -10.65 4.55 1.32
N PRO A 157 -10.19 4.34 2.57
CA PRO A 157 -9.86 5.48 3.42
C PRO A 157 -8.78 6.34 2.74
N LEU A 158 -8.92 7.65 2.83
CA LEU A 158 -7.94 8.54 2.25
C LEU A 158 -6.91 8.96 3.31
N LEU A 159 -5.64 8.82 2.97
CA LEU A 159 -4.52 9.21 3.81
C LEU A 159 -4.03 10.62 3.48
N TYR A 160 -4.82 11.37 2.74
CA TYR A 160 -4.57 12.76 2.33
C TYR A 160 -5.89 13.50 2.27
N THR A 161 -5.83 14.81 2.18
CA THR A 161 -7.01 15.65 1.97
C THR A 161 -7.11 16.02 0.49
N PRO A 162 -8.16 15.55 -0.20
CA PRO A 162 -8.33 15.83 -1.62
C PRO A 162 -8.68 17.29 -1.89
#